data_cd49a52267385955a8b9d71627fefbe0
#
_entry.id   cd49a52267385955a8b9d71627fefbe0
#
_cell.length_a   1.000
_cell.length_b   1.000
_cell.length_c   1.000
_cell.angle_alpha   90.00
_cell.angle_beta   90.00
_cell.angle_gamma   90.00
#
_symmetry.space_group_name_H-M   'P 1'
#
loop_
_entity.id
_entity.type
_entity.pdbx_description
1 polymer ?
#
loop_
_entity_poly.entity_id
_entity_poly.type
_entity_poly.pdbx_seq_one_letter_code
_entity_poly.pdbx_strand_id
1 'polypeptide(L)'
;MMKPDILIVDDDVRNAALLRRFLEAEGFRVDYAPDGSSGLERYAALKPDLILLDINMPVMDGFEMAECIRHDDKRVVIFFLTDRTEKADRLKGFALKGNDYIAKPFYPEELVAKINERFESLTMRNDKEYRIASTLFHPNLSSLTYGGETHSLSVRQSEILQMLAENIGNVVERDTILTQVWGDVSYANSLALNVQITYLRRLIDDPAVTITSIKKRGYILSVKR
;
A
#
# COMPACT_ATOMS: atom_id res chain seq x y z
N MET A 1 12.36 14.81 -5.99
CA MET A 1 11.47 13.70 -5.62
C MET A 1 11.80 12.51 -6.49
N MET A 2 12.05 11.31 -5.98
CA MET A 2 12.23 10.13 -6.83
C MET A 2 10.87 9.77 -7.42
N LYS A 3 10.81 9.65 -8.76
CA LYS A 3 9.60 9.17 -9.43
C LYS A 3 9.46 7.66 -9.23
N PRO A 4 8.22 7.13 -9.16
CA PRO A 4 8.00 5.70 -8.99
C PRO A 4 8.50 4.88 -10.18
N ASP A 5 8.94 3.65 -9.91
CA ASP A 5 9.25 2.65 -10.92
C ASP A 5 7.95 2.02 -11.44
N ILE A 6 7.79 1.98 -12.76
CA ILE A 6 6.55 1.58 -13.41
C ILE A 6 6.76 0.29 -14.20
N LEU A 7 5.84 -0.67 -14.05
CA LEU A 7 5.69 -1.81 -14.94
C LEU A 7 4.40 -1.64 -15.77
N ILE A 8 4.54 -1.60 -17.08
CA ILE A 8 3.40 -1.66 -18.02
C ILE A 8 3.17 -3.12 -18.40
N VAL A 9 1.92 -3.58 -18.28
CA VAL A 9 1.50 -4.92 -18.74
C VAL A 9 0.31 -4.75 -19.66
N ASP A 10 0.53 -4.96 -20.95
CA ASP A 10 -0.45 -4.70 -22.01
C ASP A 10 -0.06 -5.53 -23.25
N ASP A 11 -0.99 -6.24 -23.88
CA ASP A 11 -0.74 -7.07 -25.05
C ASP A 11 -0.62 -6.25 -26.36
N ASP A 12 -1.09 -5.00 -26.35
CA ASP A 12 -0.82 -4.05 -27.45
C ASP A 12 0.59 -3.45 -27.34
N VAL A 13 1.55 -4.18 -27.92
CA VAL A 13 2.97 -3.80 -27.95
C VAL A 13 3.21 -2.39 -28.49
N ARG A 14 2.36 -1.92 -29.45
CA ARG A 14 2.55 -0.59 -30.08
C ARG A 14 2.12 0.51 -29.12
N ASN A 15 0.94 0.38 -28.53
CA ASN A 15 0.43 1.35 -27.58
C ASN A 15 1.30 1.37 -26.30
N ALA A 16 1.69 0.21 -25.80
CA ALA A 16 2.62 0.11 -24.68
C ALA A 16 3.97 0.79 -24.95
N ALA A 17 4.53 0.62 -26.17
CA ALA A 17 5.80 1.26 -26.53
C ALA A 17 5.69 2.80 -26.63
N LEU A 18 4.55 3.32 -27.10
CA LEU A 18 4.29 4.77 -27.12
C LEU A 18 4.15 5.32 -25.71
N LEU A 19 3.35 4.66 -24.88
CA LEU A 19 3.15 5.04 -23.48
C LEU A 19 4.47 5.00 -22.70
N ARG A 20 5.25 3.94 -22.88
CA ARG A 20 6.57 3.80 -22.27
C ARG A 20 7.47 4.98 -22.60
N ARG A 21 7.61 5.33 -23.90
CA ARG A 21 8.44 6.47 -24.34
C ARG A 21 7.99 7.79 -23.72
N PHE A 22 6.69 8.00 -23.64
CA PHE A 22 6.13 9.19 -23.03
C PHE A 22 6.49 9.27 -21.53
N LEU A 23 6.27 8.19 -20.78
CA LEU A 23 6.59 8.13 -19.36
C LEU A 23 8.09 8.24 -19.08
N GLU A 24 8.94 7.64 -19.93
CA GLU A 24 10.41 7.78 -19.85
C GLU A 24 10.84 9.24 -20.11
N ALA A 25 10.21 9.94 -21.07
CA ALA A 25 10.45 11.35 -21.33
C ALA A 25 10.04 12.24 -20.15
N GLU A 26 8.98 11.85 -19.43
CA GLU A 26 8.56 12.46 -18.16
C GLU A 26 9.49 12.08 -16.99
N GLY A 27 10.52 11.26 -17.20
CA GLY A 27 11.55 10.89 -16.23
C GLY A 27 11.17 9.74 -15.29
N PHE A 28 10.19 8.90 -15.63
CA PHE A 28 9.92 7.65 -14.94
C PHE A 28 10.86 6.54 -15.43
N ARG A 29 11.15 5.58 -14.57
CA ARG A 29 11.73 4.30 -14.98
C ARG A 29 10.61 3.35 -15.34
N VAL A 30 10.63 2.80 -16.55
CA VAL A 30 9.52 2.01 -17.08
C VAL A 30 10.01 0.69 -17.64
N ASP A 31 9.43 -0.41 -17.14
CA ASP A 31 9.58 -1.74 -17.74
C ASP A 31 8.27 -2.19 -18.37
N TYR A 32 8.31 -3.27 -19.16
CA TYR A 32 7.19 -3.73 -19.96
C TYR A 32 7.09 -5.25 -20.00
N ALA A 33 5.85 -5.76 -19.99
CA ALA A 33 5.52 -7.15 -20.24
C ALA A 33 4.30 -7.24 -21.19
N PRO A 34 4.28 -8.20 -22.13
CA PRO A 34 3.21 -8.33 -23.14
C PRO A 34 1.99 -9.12 -22.67
N ASP A 35 2.02 -9.74 -21.51
CA ASP A 35 0.96 -10.57 -20.95
C ASP A 35 1.07 -10.69 -19.42
N GLY A 36 0.02 -11.22 -18.77
CA GLY A 36 -0.02 -11.33 -17.31
C GLY A 36 1.03 -12.26 -16.72
N SER A 37 1.40 -13.34 -17.42
CA SER A 37 2.39 -14.31 -16.93
C SER A 37 3.80 -13.71 -16.89
N SER A 38 4.24 -13.12 -18.00
CA SER A 38 5.51 -12.38 -18.07
C SER A 38 5.48 -11.14 -17.15
N GLY A 39 4.31 -10.54 -16.97
CA GLY A 39 4.07 -9.48 -16.00
C GLY A 39 4.38 -9.89 -14.56
N LEU A 40 3.93 -11.08 -14.12
CA LEU A 40 4.25 -11.61 -12.79
C LEU A 40 5.75 -11.88 -12.61
N GLU A 41 6.42 -12.43 -13.63
CA GLU A 41 7.87 -12.64 -13.59
C GLU A 41 8.63 -11.33 -13.43
N ARG A 42 8.26 -10.31 -14.22
CA ARG A 42 8.84 -8.96 -14.14
C ARG A 42 8.57 -8.31 -12.80
N TYR A 43 7.33 -8.39 -12.32
CA TYR A 43 6.95 -7.89 -11.02
C TYR A 43 7.79 -8.51 -9.89
N ALA A 44 7.99 -9.83 -9.91
CA ALA A 44 8.80 -10.53 -8.90
C ALA A 44 10.26 -10.08 -8.90
N ALA A 45 10.83 -9.85 -10.11
CA ALA A 45 12.22 -9.44 -10.29
C ALA A 45 12.47 -7.97 -9.94
N LEU A 46 11.58 -7.07 -10.34
CA LEU A 46 11.80 -5.62 -10.30
C LEU A 46 11.20 -4.93 -9.08
N LYS A 47 10.12 -5.51 -8.51
CA LYS A 47 9.35 -4.90 -7.42
C LYS A 47 8.97 -3.44 -7.69
N PRO A 48 8.27 -3.16 -8.80
CA PRO A 48 7.90 -1.79 -9.16
C PRO A 48 6.96 -1.17 -8.14
N ASP A 49 6.92 0.16 -8.10
CA ASP A 49 6.01 0.91 -7.23
C ASP A 49 4.60 0.99 -7.81
N LEU A 50 4.50 0.98 -9.15
CA LEU A 50 3.25 1.09 -9.91
C LEU A 50 3.18 0.04 -11.02
N ILE A 51 2.02 -0.57 -11.17
CA ILE A 51 1.69 -1.42 -12.32
C ILE A 51 0.56 -0.75 -13.10
N LEU A 52 0.82 -0.46 -14.39
CA LEU A 52 -0.20 -0.08 -15.35
C LEU A 52 -0.63 -1.36 -16.06
N LEU A 53 -1.83 -1.84 -15.78
CA LEU A 53 -2.25 -3.20 -16.09
C LEU A 53 -3.49 -3.20 -17.00
N ASP A 54 -3.31 -3.66 -18.24
CA ASP A 54 -4.47 -3.94 -19.08
C ASP A 54 -5.27 -5.12 -18.53
N ILE A 55 -6.59 -5.03 -18.64
CA ILE A 55 -7.48 -6.10 -18.21
C ILE A 55 -7.59 -7.18 -19.28
N ASN A 56 -7.69 -6.77 -20.54
CA ASN A 56 -8.02 -7.67 -21.64
C ASN A 56 -6.76 -8.22 -22.31
N MET A 57 -6.12 -9.19 -21.68
CA MET A 57 -4.94 -9.84 -22.22
C MET A 57 -5.17 -11.34 -22.42
N PRO A 58 -4.51 -11.96 -23.42
CA PRO A 58 -4.55 -13.40 -23.61
C PRO A 58 -3.79 -14.13 -22.50
N VAL A 59 -4.05 -15.42 -22.31
CA VAL A 59 -3.39 -16.35 -21.37
C VAL A 59 -3.73 -16.09 -19.91
N MET A 60 -3.47 -14.89 -19.41
CA MET A 60 -3.78 -14.44 -18.06
C MET A 60 -4.29 -13.02 -18.14
N ASP A 61 -5.53 -12.80 -17.72
CA ASP A 61 -6.11 -11.46 -17.70
C ASP A 61 -5.55 -10.58 -16.58
N GLY A 62 -5.79 -9.26 -16.68
CA GLY A 62 -5.26 -8.33 -15.69
C GLY A 62 -5.84 -8.50 -14.29
N PHE A 63 -7.07 -9.03 -14.17
CA PHE A 63 -7.64 -9.32 -12.86
C PHE A 63 -6.98 -10.53 -12.21
N GLU A 64 -6.73 -11.59 -12.97
CA GLU A 64 -6.02 -12.78 -12.50
C GLU A 64 -4.61 -12.43 -12.04
N MET A 65 -3.88 -11.62 -12.83
CA MET A 65 -2.56 -11.13 -12.44
C MET A 65 -2.63 -10.30 -11.15
N ALA A 66 -3.58 -9.37 -11.05
CA ALA A 66 -3.74 -8.54 -9.85
C ALA A 66 -4.07 -9.39 -8.61
N GLU A 67 -4.90 -10.44 -8.74
CA GLU A 67 -5.24 -11.37 -7.67
C GLU A 67 -4.01 -12.11 -7.16
N CYS A 68 -3.17 -12.64 -8.07
CA CYS A 68 -1.90 -13.27 -7.73
C CYS A 68 -0.98 -12.30 -6.95
N ILE A 69 -0.84 -11.07 -7.42
CA ILE A 69 -0.02 -10.06 -6.72
C ILE A 69 -0.60 -9.75 -5.35
N ARG A 70 -1.91 -9.54 -5.24
CA ARG A 70 -2.59 -9.15 -3.99
C ARG A 70 -2.59 -10.25 -2.93
N HIS A 71 -2.36 -11.50 -3.32
CA HIS A 71 -2.13 -12.58 -2.36
C HIS A 71 -0.93 -12.27 -1.47
N ASP A 72 0.17 -11.80 -2.05
CA ASP A 72 1.44 -11.60 -1.36
C ASP A 72 1.76 -10.12 -1.08
N ASP A 73 1.34 -9.21 -1.96
CA ASP A 73 1.59 -7.77 -1.83
C ASP A 73 0.30 -6.93 -1.97
N LYS A 74 -0.08 -6.31 -0.86
CA LYS A 74 -1.23 -5.40 -0.78
C LYS A 74 -0.86 -3.93 -1.01
N ARG A 75 0.43 -3.61 -1.26
CA ARG A 75 0.96 -2.25 -1.25
C ARG A 75 1.24 -1.70 -2.63
N VAL A 76 1.76 -2.53 -3.55
CA VAL A 76 2.05 -2.06 -4.91
C VAL A 76 0.83 -1.37 -5.50
N VAL A 77 1.01 -0.22 -6.10
CA VAL A 77 -0.08 0.52 -6.73
C VAL A 77 -0.44 -0.16 -8.05
N ILE A 78 -1.72 -0.42 -8.29
CA ILE A 78 -2.20 -1.00 -9.54
C ILE A 78 -3.23 -0.04 -10.14
N PHE A 79 -2.96 0.46 -11.34
CA PHE A 79 -3.91 1.17 -12.17
C PHE A 79 -4.35 0.26 -13.30
N PHE A 80 -5.64 -0.07 -13.34
CA PHE A 80 -6.20 -0.82 -14.44
C PHE A 80 -6.44 0.09 -15.65
N LEU A 81 -5.90 -0.31 -16.80
CA LEU A 81 -6.16 0.33 -18.09
C LEU A 81 -7.19 -0.53 -18.82
N THR A 82 -8.29 0.03 -19.29
CA THR A 82 -9.36 -0.83 -19.84
C THR A 82 -10.26 -0.12 -20.85
N ASP A 83 -10.64 -0.85 -21.88
CA ASP A 83 -11.73 -0.48 -22.79
C ASP A 83 -13.12 -0.75 -22.19
N ARG A 84 -13.16 -1.48 -21.07
CA ARG A 84 -14.41 -1.85 -20.40
C ARG A 84 -14.88 -0.73 -19.48
N THR A 85 -16.04 -0.17 -19.79
CA THR A 85 -16.70 0.87 -19.00
C THR A 85 -17.80 0.30 -18.10
N GLU A 86 -18.00 -1.02 -18.09
CA GLU A 86 -19.09 -1.65 -17.35
C GLU A 86 -18.88 -1.52 -15.84
N LYS A 87 -19.98 -1.22 -15.15
CA LYS A 87 -20.00 -1.06 -13.70
C LYS A 87 -19.51 -2.32 -12.94
N ALA A 88 -19.78 -3.50 -13.51
CA ALA A 88 -19.40 -4.79 -12.92
C ALA A 88 -17.87 -4.98 -12.89
N ASP A 89 -17.17 -4.63 -13.98
CA ASP A 89 -15.72 -4.74 -14.07
C ASP A 89 -15.02 -3.76 -13.13
N ARG A 90 -15.54 -2.53 -13.02
CA ARG A 90 -15.05 -1.54 -12.04
C ARG A 90 -15.22 -2.04 -10.61
N LEU A 91 -16.34 -2.65 -10.27
CA LEU A 91 -16.58 -3.23 -8.93
C LEU A 91 -15.62 -4.39 -8.63
N LYS A 92 -15.34 -5.26 -9.64
CA LYS A 92 -14.35 -6.33 -9.50
C LYS A 92 -12.94 -5.79 -9.26
N GLY A 93 -12.52 -4.78 -10.02
CA GLY A 93 -11.21 -4.13 -9.82
C GLY A 93 -11.07 -3.45 -8.45
N PHE A 94 -12.12 -2.79 -7.96
CA PHE A 94 -12.11 -2.23 -6.60
C PHE A 94 -12.09 -3.33 -5.52
N ALA A 95 -12.77 -4.47 -5.72
CA ALA A 95 -12.71 -5.60 -4.80
C ALA A 95 -11.30 -6.19 -4.71
N LEU A 96 -10.53 -6.18 -5.81
CA LEU A 96 -9.13 -6.59 -5.88
C LEU A 96 -8.16 -5.51 -5.36
N LYS A 97 -8.67 -4.41 -4.75
CA LYS A 97 -7.87 -3.29 -4.27
C LYS A 97 -6.99 -2.66 -5.36
N GLY A 98 -7.50 -2.60 -6.58
CA GLY A 98 -6.98 -1.70 -7.60
C GLY A 98 -7.06 -0.26 -7.10
N ASN A 99 -6.01 0.51 -7.33
CA ASN A 99 -5.91 1.86 -6.79
C ASN A 99 -6.61 2.89 -7.68
N ASP A 100 -6.68 2.64 -8.99
CA ASP A 100 -7.45 3.45 -9.94
C ASP A 100 -7.88 2.62 -11.17
N TYR A 101 -8.84 3.18 -11.91
CA TYR A 101 -9.42 2.62 -13.12
C TYR A 101 -9.40 3.67 -14.22
N ILE A 102 -8.63 3.44 -15.28
CA ILE A 102 -8.43 4.40 -16.37
C ILE A 102 -9.02 3.81 -17.65
N ALA A 103 -10.08 4.45 -18.13
CA ALA A 103 -10.72 4.05 -19.37
C ALA A 103 -9.85 4.42 -20.58
N LYS A 104 -9.68 3.49 -21.50
CA LYS A 104 -9.10 3.72 -22.84
C LYS A 104 -10.22 4.28 -23.76
N PRO A 105 -9.92 5.24 -24.66
CA PRO A 105 -8.66 5.95 -24.79
C PRO A 105 -8.46 7.02 -23.70
N PHE A 106 -7.23 7.20 -23.23
CA PHE A 106 -6.84 8.23 -22.27
C PHE A 106 -5.69 9.09 -22.82
N TYR A 107 -5.55 10.29 -22.30
CA TYR A 107 -4.42 11.14 -22.58
C TYR A 107 -3.25 10.78 -21.66
N PRO A 108 -2.02 10.56 -22.20
CA PRO A 108 -0.87 10.22 -21.35
C PRO A 108 -0.58 11.27 -20.26
N GLU A 109 -0.87 12.53 -20.52
CA GLU A 109 -0.73 13.63 -19.55
C GLU A 109 -1.67 13.49 -18.35
N GLU A 110 -2.91 13.03 -18.59
CA GLU A 110 -3.88 12.75 -17.52
C GLU A 110 -3.41 11.57 -16.65
N LEU A 111 -2.83 10.55 -17.27
CA LEU A 111 -2.25 9.42 -16.56
C LEU A 111 -1.08 9.89 -15.67
N VAL A 112 -0.17 10.73 -16.19
CA VAL A 112 0.94 11.30 -15.42
C VAL A 112 0.43 12.13 -14.25
N ALA A 113 -0.62 12.95 -14.45
CA ALA A 113 -1.22 13.72 -13.38
C ALA A 113 -1.77 12.82 -12.25
N LYS A 114 -2.47 11.73 -12.60
CA LYS A 114 -2.99 10.74 -11.65
C LYS A 114 -1.86 9.99 -10.92
N ILE A 115 -0.79 9.63 -11.61
CA ILE A 115 0.39 9.00 -10.99
C ILE A 115 1.00 9.96 -9.97
N ASN A 116 1.25 11.20 -10.34
CA ASN A 116 1.83 12.20 -9.46
C ASN A 116 0.92 12.44 -8.24
N GLU A 117 -0.38 12.67 -8.43
CA GLU A 117 -1.36 12.84 -7.34
C GLU A 117 -1.31 11.64 -6.37
N ARG A 118 -1.29 10.42 -6.91
CA ARG A 118 -1.25 9.20 -6.09
C ARG A 118 0.03 9.12 -5.26
N PHE A 119 1.19 9.36 -5.87
CA PHE A 119 2.47 9.25 -5.18
C PHE A 119 2.80 10.47 -4.32
N GLU A 120 2.34 11.67 -4.67
CA GLU A 120 2.38 12.84 -3.80
C GLU A 120 1.52 12.64 -2.55
N SER A 121 0.32 12.09 -2.70
CA SER A 121 -0.55 11.78 -1.55
C SER A 121 0.05 10.69 -0.66
N LEU A 122 0.74 9.71 -1.23
CA LEU A 122 1.51 8.71 -0.50
C LEU A 122 2.71 9.36 0.20
N THR A 123 3.44 10.25 -0.46
CA THR A 123 4.60 10.95 0.11
C THR A 123 4.16 11.90 1.23
N MET A 124 3.09 12.69 1.03
CA MET A 124 2.54 13.56 2.06
C MET A 124 1.99 12.80 3.28
N ARG A 125 1.42 11.62 3.07
CA ARG A 125 1.10 10.70 4.18
C ARG A 125 2.34 10.12 4.81
N ASN A 126 3.40 10.05 4.09
CA ASN A 126 4.58 9.23 4.34
C ASN A 126 5.75 9.97 4.98
N ASP A 127 5.86 11.28 4.88
CA ASP A 127 6.88 12.07 5.62
C ASP A 127 6.42 12.42 7.05
N LYS A 128 5.27 11.89 7.47
CA LYS A 128 4.80 12.12 8.84
C LYS A 128 5.58 11.27 9.82
N GLU A 129 6.59 11.89 10.39
CA GLU A 129 7.28 11.38 11.57
C GLU A 129 6.39 11.60 12.80
N TYR A 130 6.22 10.56 13.60
CA TYR A 130 5.50 10.64 14.87
C TYR A 130 6.50 10.66 16.02
N ARG A 131 6.57 11.77 16.73
CA ARG A 131 7.30 11.85 18.00
C ARG A 131 6.39 11.48 19.16
N ILE A 132 6.60 10.29 19.72
CA ILE A 132 5.81 9.72 20.82
C ILE A 132 6.72 9.74 22.07
N ALA A 133 6.66 10.78 22.89
CA ALA A 133 7.62 11.09 23.94
C ALA A 133 9.06 11.23 23.35
N SER A 134 9.99 10.35 23.76
CA SER A 134 11.34 10.30 23.21
C SER A 134 11.51 9.32 22.07
N THR A 135 10.46 8.59 21.74
CA THR A 135 10.44 7.62 20.63
C THR A 135 10.08 8.29 19.31
N LEU A 136 10.83 7.98 18.28
CA LEU A 136 10.62 8.44 16.92
C LEU A 136 10.08 7.29 16.08
N PHE A 137 8.88 7.46 15.51
CA PHE A 137 8.26 6.48 14.66
C PHE A 137 8.14 6.99 13.22
N HIS A 138 8.76 6.26 12.29
CA HIS A 138 8.67 6.51 10.86
C HIS A 138 7.84 5.41 10.19
N PRO A 139 6.55 5.64 9.92
CA PRO A 139 5.68 4.62 9.31
C PRO A 139 6.21 4.05 8.01
N ASN A 140 6.79 4.90 7.15
CA ASN A 140 7.29 4.51 5.83
C ASN A 140 8.50 3.61 5.86
N LEU A 141 9.40 3.90 6.78
CA LEU A 141 10.58 3.07 7.00
C LEU A 141 10.24 1.86 7.86
N SER A 142 8.98 1.76 8.34
CA SER A 142 8.56 0.76 9.32
C SER A 142 9.57 0.67 10.45
N SER A 143 9.98 1.82 10.99
CA SER A 143 11.06 1.90 11.99
C SER A 143 10.65 2.70 13.21
N LEU A 144 11.15 2.26 14.36
CA LEU A 144 10.95 2.85 15.67
C LEU A 144 12.33 3.12 16.30
N THR A 145 12.62 4.36 16.63
CA THR A 145 13.92 4.75 17.22
C THR A 145 13.73 5.30 18.61
N TYR A 146 14.48 4.78 19.58
CA TYR A 146 14.54 5.26 20.96
C TYR A 146 15.95 5.08 21.50
N GLY A 147 16.46 6.08 22.23
CA GLY A 147 17.80 6.02 22.86
C GLY A 147 18.97 5.80 21.88
N GLY A 148 18.78 6.07 20.59
CA GLY A 148 19.76 5.83 19.52
C GLY A 148 19.69 4.42 18.91
N GLU A 149 18.85 3.53 19.44
CA GLU A 149 18.57 2.22 18.85
C GLU A 149 17.36 2.29 17.94
N THR A 150 17.43 1.60 16.79
CA THR A 150 16.36 1.53 15.80
C THR A 150 15.88 0.10 15.62
N HIS A 151 14.60 -0.10 15.83
CA HIS A 151 13.92 -1.38 15.62
C HIS A 151 13.08 -1.34 14.36
N SER A 152 13.16 -2.41 13.55
CA SER A 152 12.30 -2.58 12.38
C SER A 152 10.95 -3.16 12.79
N LEU A 153 9.89 -2.59 12.24
CA LEU A 153 8.51 -3.05 12.41
C LEU A 153 8.06 -3.89 11.21
N SER A 154 7.22 -4.86 11.45
CA SER A 154 6.46 -5.45 10.33
C SER A 154 5.45 -4.43 9.80
N VAL A 155 4.97 -4.66 8.58
CA VAL A 155 3.93 -3.82 7.95
C VAL A 155 2.74 -3.61 8.85
N ARG A 156 2.20 -4.71 9.38
CA ARG A 156 1.04 -4.67 10.28
C ARG A 156 1.31 -3.96 11.60
N GLN A 157 2.52 -4.11 12.13
CA GLN A 157 2.93 -3.37 13.33
C GLN A 157 3.00 -1.87 13.06
N SER A 158 3.54 -1.48 11.90
CA SER A 158 3.62 -0.08 11.48
C SER A 158 2.22 0.52 11.29
N GLU A 159 1.32 -0.18 10.59
CA GLU A 159 -0.06 0.26 10.38
C GLU A 159 -0.83 0.42 11.71
N ILE A 160 -0.73 -0.56 12.62
CA ILE A 160 -1.36 -0.49 13.93
C ILE A 160 -0.78 0.67 14.75
N LEU A 161 0.55 0.81 14.80
CA LEU A 161 1.19 1.87 15.56
C LEU A 161 0.86 3.26 15.00
N GLN A 162 0.74 3.39 13.68
CA GLN A 162 0.32 4.64 13.05
C GLN A 162 -1.09 5.04 13.49
N MET A 163 -2.05 4.12 13.45
CA MET A 163 -3.42 4.38 13.91
C MET A 163 -3.44 4.83 15.38
N LEU A 164 -2.63 4.20 16.22
CA LEU A 164 -2.52 4.55 17.64
C LEU A 164 -1.84 5.90 17.83
N ALA A 165 -0.78 6.22 17.06
CA ALA A 165 -0.05 7.47 17.11
C ALA A 165 -0.87 8.68 16.61
N GLU A 166 -1.76 8.46 15.66
CA GLU A 166 -2.72 9.46 15.19
C GLU A 166 -3.81 9.77 16.23
N ASN A 167 -3.99 8.89 17.21
CA ASN A 167 -5.04 8.96 18.23
C ASN A 167 -4.47 8.88 19.66
N ILE A 168 -3.30 9.47 19.91
CA ILE A 168 -2.69 9.44 21.26
C ILE A 168 -3.67 9.94 22.31
N GLY A 169 -3.83 9.16 23.38
CA GLY A 169 -4.74 9.45 24.50
C GLY A 169 -6.21 9.06 24.25
N ASN A 170 -6.56 8.65 23.04
CA ASN A 170 -7.91 8.21 22.69
C ASN A 170 -7.97 6.71 22.38
N VAL A 171 -9.14 6.11 22.55
CA VAL A 171 -9.36 4.70 22.21
C VAL A 171 -9.45 4.55 20.69
N VAL A 172 -8.59 3.70 20.12
CA VAL A 172 -8.77 3.18 18.77
C VAL A 172 -9.54 1.87 18.90
N GLU A 173 -10.74 1.85 18.31
CA GLU A 173 -11.64 0.70 18.42
C GLU A 173 -11.03 -0.53 17.74
N ARG A 174 -11.21 -1.69 18.36
CA ARG A 174 -10.65 -2.97 17.91
C ARG A 174 -11.07 -3.31 16.47
N ASP A 175 -12.36 -3.16 16.18
CA ASP A 175 -12.94 -3.51 14.89
C ASP A 175 -12.44 -2.58 13.78
N THR A 176 -12.19 -1.31 14.11
CA THR A 176 -11.55 -0.36 13.19
C THR A 176 -10.14 -0.82 12.81
N ILE A 177 -9.33 -1.25 13.80
CA ILE A 177 -7.98 -1.76 13.52
C ILE A 177 -8.06 -3.03 12.67
N LEU A 178 -8.96 -3.96 13.01
CA LEU A 178 -9.12 -5.22 12.28
C LEU A 178 -9.52 -4.98 10.82
N THR A 179 -10.50 -4.13 10.60
CA THR A 179 -10.98 -3.79 9.24
C THR A 179 -9.90 -3.10 8.42
N GLN A 180 -9.14 -2.16 8.99
CA GLN A 180 -8.11 -1.44 8.25
C GLN A 180 -6.87 -2.28 7.94
N VAL A 181 -6.44 -3.14 8.88
CA VAL A 181 -5.18 -3.89 8.76
C VAL A 181 -5.38 -5.27 8.11
N TRP A 182 -6.54 -5.91 8.31
CA TRP A 182 -6.83 -7.25 7.78
C TRP A 182 -7.98 -7.29 6.78
N GLY A 183 -8.81 -6.26 6.72
CA GLY A 183 -9.97 -6.17 5.83
C GLY A 183 -11.27 -6.73 6.41
N ASP A 184 -11.21 -7.51 7.50
CA ASP A 184 -12.39 -8.08 8.16
C ASP A 184 -12.22 -8.23 9.69
N VAL A 185 -13.36 -8.41 10.37
CA VAL A 185 -13.43 -8.65 11.82
C VAL A 185 -13.66 -10.15 12.06
N SER A 186 -12.62 -10.96 11.88
CA SER A 186 -12.67 -12.40 12.18
C SER A 186 -12.04 -12.74 13.52
N TYR A 187 -12.38 -13.92 14.06
CA TYR A 187 -11.76 -14.44 15.27
C TYR A 187 -10.25 -14.64 15.10
N ALA A 188 -9.82 -15.16 13.95
CA ALA A 188 -8.41 -15.37 13.65
C ALA A 188 -7.63 -14.04 13.62
N ASN A 189 -8.18 -13.01 12.96
CA ASN A 189 -7.58 -11.67 12.91
C ASN A 189 -7.57 -11.01 14.30
N SER A 190 -8.58 -11.29 15.12
CA SER A 190 -8.65 -10.87 16.52
C SER A 190 -7.50 -11.42 17.36
N LEU A 191 -7.14 -12.69 17.17
CA LEU A 191 -5.97 -13.30 17.82
C LEU A 191 -4.66 -12.71 17.29
N ALA A 192 -4.56 -12.54 15.96
CA ALA A 192 -3.40 -11.95 15.32
C ALA A 192 -3.14 -10.52 15.83
N LEU A 193 -4.17 -9.69 15.98
CA LEU A 193 -4.04 -8.35 16.56
C LEU A 193 -3.46 -8.38 17.98
N ASN A 194 -3.91 -9.28 18.85
CA ASN A 194 -3.36 -9.41 20.21
C ASN A 194 -1.85 -9.71 20.19
N VAL A 195 -1.43 -10.57 19.26
CA VAL A 195 -0.01 -10.92 19.07
C VAL A 195 0.78 -9.68 18.62
N GLN A 196 0.28 -8.93 17.61
CA GLN A 196 0.97 -7.71 17.14
C GLN A 196 1.08 -6.65 18.23
N ILE A 197 0.03 -6.43 19.02
CA ILE A 197 0.07 -5.50 20.16
C ILE A 197 1.12 -5.95 21.19
N THR A 198 1.24 -7.25 21.43
CA THR A 198 2.25 -7.79 22.35
C THR A 198 3.66 -7.53 21.84
N TYR A 199 3.90 -7.70 20.55
CA TYR A 199 5.20 -7.37 19.93
C TYR A 199 5.48 -5.88 19.98
N LEU A 200 4.52 -5.01 19.64
CA LEU A 200 4.69 -3.56 19.73
C LEU A 200 5.07 -3.12 21.15
N ARG A 201 4.43 -3.67 22.18
CA ARG A 201 4.77 -3.38 23.58
C ARG A 201 6.22 -3.76 23.95
N ARG A 202 6.78 -4.79 23.31
CA ARG A 202 8.18 -5.20 23.52
C ARG A 202 9.19 -4.34 22.75
N LEU A 203 8.78 -3.82 21.60
CA LEU A 203 9.63 -3.00 20.72
C LEU A 203 9.66 -1.54 21.16
N ILE A 204 8.67 -1.09 21.94
CA ILE A 204 8.63 0.26 22.50
C ILE A 204 9.35 0.24 23.84
N ASP A 205 10.65 0.56 23.81
CA ASP A 205 11.50 0.59 25.01
C ASP A 205 11.40 1.90 25.81
N ASP A 206 10.67 2.89 25.30
CA ASP A 206 10.46 4.18 25.98
C ASP A 206 9.50 3.98 27.17
N PRO A 207 9.95 4.13 28.45
CA PRO A 207 9.13 3.95 29.63
C PRO A 207 8.00 4.98 29.75
N ALA A 208 8.08 6.09 29.01
CA ALA A 208 7.02 7.09 28.95
C ALA A 208 5.87 6.67 28.02
N VAL A 209 6.07 5.70 27.15
CA VAL A 209 5.08 5.27 26.15
C VAL A 209 4.43 3.96 26.58
N THR A 210 3.12 3.90 26.51
CA THR A 210 2.38 2.70 26.93
C THR A 210 1.19 2.43 25.99
N ILE A 211 1.04 1.19 25.53
CA ILE A 211 -0.16 0.72 24.84
C ILE A 211 -1.03 -0.04 25.82
N THR A 212 -2.20 0.51 26.17
CA THR A 212 -3.16 -0.08 27.11
C THR A 212 -4.33 -0.71 26.35
N SER A 213 -4.73 -1.92 26.77
CA SER A 213 -5.94 -2.58 26.27
C SER A 213 -7.16 -2.10 27.06
N ILE A 214 -8.18 -1.61 26.34
CA ILE A 214 -9.49 -1.26 26.93
C ILE A 214 -10.45 -2.43 26.67
N LYS A 215 -10.89 -3.05 27.75
CA LYS A 215 -11.71 -4.27 27.69
C LYS A 215 -12.92 -4.09 26.77
N LYS A 216 -13.07 -5.00 25.80
CA LYS A 216 -14.14 -5.02 24.80
C LYS A 216 -14.25 -3.78 23.89
N ARG A 217 -13.26 -2.88 23.89
CA ARG A 217 -13.29 -1.69 23.06
C ARG A 217 -12.12 -1.62 22.10
N GLY A 218 -10.89 -1.60 22.59
CA GLY A 218 -9.74 -1.43 21.73
C GLY A 218 -8.46 -1.13 22.49
N TYR A 219 -7.65 -0.24 21.97
CA TYR A 219 -6.33 0.10 22.52
C TYR A 219 -6.12 1.60 22.58
N ILE A 220 -5.35 2.03 23.56
CA ILE A 220 -4.91 3.43 23.72
C ILE A 220 -3.39 3.46 23.74
N LEU A 221 -2.79 4.33 22.94
CA LEU A 221 -1.40 4.75 23.10
C LEU A 221 -1.36 5.98 24.02
N SER A 222 -0.64 5.89 25.09
CA SER A 222 -0.52 6.96 26.10
C SER A 222 0.92 7.34 26.30
N VAL A 223 1.15 8.64 26.57
CA VAL A 223 2.45 9.19 26.96
C VAL A 223 2.32 9.67 28.40
N LYS A 224 3.18 9.17 29.28
CA LYS A 224 3.30 9.68 30.65
C LYS A 224 3.96 11.07 30.61
N ARG A 225 3.35 12.00 31.27
CA ARG A 225 3.93 13.33 31.53
C ARG A 225 4.99 13.30 32.60
#